data_43c24ef307bd19699d0a4f40f4352688
#
_entry.id   43c24ef307bd19699d0a4f40f4352688
#
_cell.length_a   1.000
_cell.length_b   1.000
_cell.length_c   1.000
_cell.angle_alpha   90.00
_cell.angle_beta   90.00
_cell.angle_gamma   90.00
#
_symmetry.space_group_name_H-M   'P 1'
#
loop_
_entity.id
_entity.type
_entity.pdbx_description
1 polymer ?
#
loop_
_entity_poly.entity_id
_entity_poly.type
_entity_poly.pdbx_seq_one_letter_code
_entity_poly.pdbx_strand_id
1 'polypeptide(L)'
;MAGLLFLVFVYFVVGQAAVTRSGGQTAADAAALAAAQDAREQLRDGWLEVVTDPDAWSGFLNGTDYVPELSCERAAEFAAENRAELLAGGCTARRSGGEEEFRVQIRTLDAVGSSLIPGTEDQHAVATATAVLEPRCSFDAPEPTPPPTADTPTPTNSATPEPTPTPSPEPEPITGLVCDGVEWTIDPEDPRLPDAADLFTVRLVD
;
A
#
# COMPACT_ATOMS: atom_id res chain seq x y z
N MET A 1 -47.89 26.08 -18.64
CA MET A 1 -46.49 26.38 -19.04
C MET A 1 -45.65 26.71 -17.80
N ALA A 2 -46.01 27.64 -16.89
CA ALA A 2 -45.19 27.98 -15.72
C ALA A 2 -44.86 26.79 -14.81
N GLY A 3 -45.78 25.86 -14.56
CA GLY A 3 -45.54 24.68 -13.72
C GLY A 3 -44.50 23.71 -14.26
N LEU A 4 -44.41 23.54 -15.60
CA LEU A 4 -43.46 22.68 -16.25
C LEU A 4 -42.05 23.29 -16.19
N LEU A 5 -41.90 24.59 -16.39
CA LEU A 5 -40.67 25.32 -16.22
C LEU A 5 -40.15 25.25 -14.78
N PHE A 6 -41.03 25.35 -13.78
CA PHE A 6 -40.66 25.20 -12.40
C PHE A 6 -40.14 23.79 -12.07
N LEU A 7 -40.74 22.72 -12.58
CA LEU A 7 -40.29 21.35 -12.40
C LEU A 7 -38.93 21.12 -13.03
N VAL A 8 -38.68 21.62 -14.24
CA VAL A 8 -37.38 21.53 -14.91
C VAL A 8 -36.30 22.25 -14.08
N PHE A 9 -36.62 23.41 -13.54
CA PHE A 9 -35.73 24.18 -12.69
C PHE A 9 -35.36 23.45 -11.40
N VAL A 10 -36.36 22.91 -10.67
CA VAL A 10 -36.12 22.11 -9.47
C VAL A 10 -35.23 20.90 -9.77
N TYR A 11 -35.49 20.18 -10.87
CA TYR A 11 -34.70 19.03 -11.30
C TYR A 11 -33.26 19.42 -11.57
N PHE A 12 -33.00 20.56 -12.22
CA PHE A 12 -31.67 21.06 -12.50
C PHE A 12 -30.88 21.40 -11.21
N VAL A 13 -31.52 22.07 -10.26
CA VAL A 13 -30.90 22.42 -8.96
C VAL A 13 -30.53 21.18 -8.14
N VAL A 14 -31.43 20.20 -8.08
CA VAL A 14 -31.16 18.91 -7.40
C VAL A 14 -30.03 18.16 -8.09
N GLY A 15 -30.01 18.15 -9.44
CA GLY A 15 -28.95 17.51 -10.22
C GLY A 15 -27.58 18.11 -9.96
N GLN A 16 -27.47 19.44 -9.88
CA GLN A 16 -26.19 20.09 -9.57
C GLN A 16 -25.66 19.72 -8.17
N ALA A 17 -26.53 19.71 -7.16
CA ALA A 17 -26.17 19.32 -5.80
C ALA A 17 -25.67 17.85 -5.73
N ALA A 18 -26.30 16.97 -6.50
CA ALA A 18 -25.88 15.56 -6.59
C ALA A 18 -24.50 15.41 -7.24
N VAL A 19 -24.20 16.16 -8.31
CA VAL A 19 -22.89 16.13 -9.00
C VAL A 19 -21.77 16.60 -8.06
N THR A 20 -21.95 17.69 -7.32
CA THR A 20 -20.94 18.19 -6.40
C THR A 20 -20.66 17.22 -5.25
N ARG A 21 -21.72 16.61 -4.69
CA ARG A 21 -21.56 15.59 -3.65
C ARG A 21 -20.81 14.36 -4.16
N SER A 22 -21.15 13.89 -5.35
CA SER A 22 -20.49 12.77 -6.00
C SER A 22 -19.00 13.08 -6.30
N GLY A 23 -18.68 14.30 -6.77
CA GLY A 23 -17.32 14.75 -6.99
C GLY A 23 -16.48 14.78 -5.70
N GLY A 24 -17.07 15.25 -4.59
CA GLY A 24 -16.40 15.23 -3.29
C GLY A 24 -16.09 13.80 -2.82
N GLN A 25 -17.03 12.87 -2.96
CA GLN A 25 -16.78 11.47 -2.60
C GLN A 25 -15.68 10.84 -3.46
N THR A 26 -15.74 11.06 -4.79
CA THR A 26 -14.69 10.58 -5.71
C THR A 26 -13.31 11.10 -5.33
N ALA A 27 -13.21 12.37 -4.93
CA ALA A 27 -11.94 12.97 -4.48
C ALA A 27 -11.44 12.31 -3.17
N ALA A 28 -12.33 12.03 -2.22
CA ALA A 28 -11.98 11.33 -0.98
C ALA A 28 -11.49 9.91 -1.25
N ASP A 29 -12.22 9.17 -2.10
CA ASP A 29 -11.89 7.80 -2.49
C ASP A 29 -10.52 7.74 -3.20
N ALA A 30 -10.28 8.65 -4.14
CA ALA A 30 -9.00 8.74 -4.85
C ALA A 30 -7.84 9.05 -3.90
N ALA A 31 -8.02 9.99 -2.97
CA ALA A 31 -7.01 10.35 -1.99
C ALA A 31 -6.71 9.21 -0.99
N ALA A 32 -7.74 8.50 -0.50
CA ALA A 32 -7.56 7.37 0.39
C ALA A 32 -6.82 6.22 -0.30
N LEU A 33 -7.21 5.89 -1.54
CA LEU A 33 -6.51 4.88 -2.35
C LEU A 33 -5.07 5.27 -2.65
N ALA A 34 -4.80 6.55 -2.92
CA ALA A 34 -3.45 7.04 -3.19
C ALA A 34 -2.54 6.85 -1.97
N ALA A 35 -3.03 7.14 -0.75
CA ALA A 35 -2.27 6.90 0.48
C ALA A 35 -1.94 5.41 0.64
N ALA A 36 -2.93 4.52 0.48
CA ALA A 36 -2.72 3.08 0.64
C ALA A 36 -1.80 2.49 -0.44
N GLN A 37 -1.86 3.01 -1.68
CA GLN A 37 -0.98 2.60 -2.77
C GLN A 37 0.46 3.06 -2.53
N ASP A 38 0.66 4.29 -2.05
CA ASP A 38 1.98 4.80 -1.69
C ASP A 38 2.63 3.96 -0.57
N ALA A 39 1.87 3.65 0.49
CA ALA A 39 2.35 2.76 1.56
C ALA A 39 2.75 1.37 1.00
N ARG A 40 1.96 0.82 0.07
CA ARG A 40 2.26 -0.44 -0.60
C ARG A 40 3.57 -0.38 -1.40
N GLU A 41 3.81 0.72 -2.10
CA GLU A 41 5.04 0.94 -2.87
C GLU A 41 6.24 1.07 -1.94
N GLN A 42 6.14 1.86 -0.86
CA GLN A 42 7.19 2.00 0.15
C GLN A 42 7.56 0.63 0.77
N LEU A 43 6.56 -0.16 1.15
CA LEU A 43 6.77 -1.48 1.74
C LEU A 43 7.46 -2.44 0.77
N ARG A 44 7.04 -2.45 -0.50
CA ARG A 44 7.68 -3.27 -1.52
C ARG A 44 9.12 -2.84 -1.76
N ASP A 45 9.36 -1.55 -1.94
CA ASP A 45 10.70 -1.03 -2.24
C ASP A 45 11.64 -1.26 -1.06
N GLY A 46 11.19 -1.04 0.18
CA GLY A 46 11.96 -1.36 1.38
C GLY A 46 12.24 -2.87 1.52
N TRP A 47 11.28 -3.73 1.21
CA TRP A 47 11.50 -5.18 1.19
C TRP A 47 12.53 -5.59 0.15
N LEU A 48 12.53 -4.96 -1.04
CA LEU A 48 13.53 -5.23 -2.08
C LEU A 48 14.97 -4.89 -1.65
N GLU A 49 15.13 -3.87 -0.81
CA GLU A 49 16.46 -3.51 -0.28
C GLU A 49 17.03 -4.58 0.64
N VAL A 50 16.17 -5.36 1.28
CA VAL A 50 16.54 -6.43 2.21
C VAL A 50 16.17 -7.83 1.70
N VAL A 51 15.92 -7.98 0.39
CA VAL A 51 15.42 -9.23 -0.19
C VAL A 51 16.32 -10.44 0.04
N THR A 52 17.62 -10.24 0.24
CA THR A 52 18.62 -11.29 0.55
C THR A 52 18.78 -11.54 2.06
N ASP A 53 18.07 -10.81 2.91
CA ASP A 53 18.09 -10.95 4.37
C ASP A 53 16.67 -11.26 4.92
N PRO A 54 16.27 -12.54 4.92
CA PRO A 54 14.92 -12.94 5.35
C PRO A 54 14.56 -12.55 6.78
N ASP A 55 15.54 -12.37 7.66
CA ASP A 55 15.30 -11.96 9.05
C ASP A 55 14.75 -10.52 9.14
N ALA A 56 15.02 -9.69 8.11
CA ALA A 56 14.54 -8.32 8.03
C ALA A 56 13.17 -8.17 7.34
N TRP A 57 12.55 -9.26 6.82
CA TRP A 57 11.32 -9.17 6.01
C TRP A 57 10.05 -8.86 6.81
N SER A 58 10.03 -9.25 8.08
CA SER A 58 8.78 -9.30 8.87
C SER A 58 8.01 -7.98 8.92
N GLY A 59 8.69 -6.86 9.11
CA GLY A 59 8.06 -5.54 9.17
C GLY A 59 7.46 -5.12 7.84
N PHE A 60 8.17 -5.35 6.74
CA PHE A 60 7.69 -5.05 5.39
C PHE A 60 6.49 -5.94 5.02
N LEU A 61 6.62 -7.27 5.13
CA LEU A 61 5.55 -8.21 4.78
C LEU A 61 4.30 -8.05 5.65
N ASN A 62 4.45 -7.63 6.90
CA ASN A 62 3.33 -7.34 7.78
C ASN A 62 2.74 -5.93 7.58
N GLY A 63 3.31 -5.10 6.71
CA GLY A 63 2.79 -3.78 6.42
C GLY A 63 3.05 -2.74 7.52
N THR A 64 4.18 -2.84 8.25
CA THR A 64 4.51 -1.90 9.35
C THR A 64 5.67 -0.96 9.04
N ASP A 65 6.58 -1.36 8.15
CA ASP A 65 7.84 -0.63 7.91
C ASP A 65 7.71 0.33 6.73
N TYR A 66 6.91 1.37 6.91
CA TYR A 66 6.71 2.47 5.97
C TYR A 66 6.56 3.79 6.72
N VAL A 67 6.54 4.92 6.00
CA VAL A 67 6.41 6.28 6.56
C VAL A 67 5.00 6.82 6.27
N PRO A 68 4.07 6.80 7.25
CA PRO A 68 2.68 7.21 7.05
C PRO A 68 2.52 8.66 6.57
N GLU A 69 3.45 9.55 6.95
CA GLU A 69 3.44 10.95 6.56
C GLU A 69 3.57 11.11 5.04
N LEU A 70 4.44 10.33 4.39
CA LEU A 70 4.61 10.35 2.92
C LEU A 70 3.33 9.89 2.22
N SER A 71 2.71 8.84 2.74
CA SER A 71 1.43 8.34 2.21
C SER A 71 0.32 9.40 2.35
N CYS A 72 0.30 10.16 3.44
CA CYS A 72 -0.63 11.27 3.60
C CYS A 72 -0.32 12.48 2.70
N GLU A 73 0.95 12.74 2.38
CA GLU A 73 1.34 13.72 1.37
C GLU A 73 0.81 13.31 -0.01
N ARG A 74 0.91 12.03 -0.34
CA ARG A 74 0.35 11.50 -1.59
C ARG A 74 -1.17 11.64 -1.65
N ALA A 75 -1.87 11.39 -0.53
CA ALA A 75 -3.31 11.65 -0.44
C ALA A 75 -3.65 13.13 -0.71
N ALA A 76 -2.85 14.07 -0.19
CA ALA A 76 -3.06 15.50 -0.43
C ALA A 76 -2.90 15.88 -1.90
N GLU A 77 -1.90 15.33 -2.59
CA GLU A 77 -1.68 15.52 -4.03
C GLU A 77 -2.90 15.05 -4.83
N PHE A 78 -3.39 13.84 -4.58
CA PHE A 78 -4.56 13.29 -5.29
C PHE A 78 -5.85 14.03 -4.96
N ALA A 79 -6.02 14.52 -3.72
CA ALA A 79 -7.13 15.40 -3.39
C ALA A 79 -7.08 16.68 -4.24
N ALA A 80 -5.90 17.31 -4.36
CA ALA A 80 -5.71 18.52 -5.16
C ALA A 80 -5.97 18.31 -6.65
N GLU A 81 -5.52 17.20 -7.22
CA GLU A 81 -5.81 16.80 -8.62
C GLU A 81 -7.31 16.64 -8.86
N ASN A 82 -8.08 16.24 -7.82
CA ASN A 82 -9.52 16.09 -7.85
C ASN A 82 -10.27 17.33 -7.32
N ARG A 83 -9.63 18.52 -7.33
CA ARG A 83 -10.18 19.81 -6.91
C ARG A 83 -10.72 19.80 -5.48
N ALA A 84 -9.97 19.15 -4.58
CA ALA A 84 -10.26 19.08 -3.16
C ALA A 84 -8.97 19.34 -2.35
N GLU A 85 -9.13 19.58 -1.07
CA GLU A 85 -8.01 19.70 -0.13
C GLU A 85 -8.29 18.82 1.09
N LEU A 86 -7.23 18.33 1.72
CA LEU A 86 -7.37 17.65 3.00
C LEU A 86 -7.81 18.64 4.08
N LEU A 87 -8.73 18.22 4.95
CA LEU A 87 -8.99 18.96 6.18
C LEU A 87 -7.78 18.90 7.11
N ALA A 88 -7.68 19.83 8.06
CA ALA A 88 -6.63 19.79 9.07
C ALA A 88 -6.70 18.46 9.85
N GLY A 89 -5.61 17.67 9.79
CA GLY A 89 -5.61 16.29 10.32
C GLY A 89 -6.49 15.32 9.53
N GLY A 90 -6.84 15.66 8.30
CA GLY A 90 -7.75 14.91 7.44
C GLY A 90 -7.15 13.66 6.80
N CYS A 91 -5.91 13.28 7.12
CA CYS A 91 -5.34 11.99 6.75
C CYS A 91 -4.78 11.34 8.01
N THR A 92 -5.17 10.10 8.25
CA THR A 92 -4.68 9.30 9.39
C THR A 92 -4.48 7.86 8.94
N ALA A 93 -3.32 7.31 9.30
CA ALA A 93 -3.02 5.89 9.18
C ALA A 93 -3.25 5.21 10.54
N ARG A 94 -3.88 4.05 10.54
CA ARG A 94 -4.17 3.29 11.76
C ARG A 94 -4.22 1.80 11.47
N ARG A 95 -3.54 1.03 12.31
CA ARG A 95 -3.57 -0.43 12.22
C ARG A 95 -4.79 -1.00 12.95
N SER A 96 -5.50 -1.90 12.28
CA SER A 96 -6.67 -2.59 12.81
C SER A 96 -6.75 -4.02 12.23
N GLY A 97 -6.84 -5.03 13.08
CA GLY A 97 -7.02 -6.42 12.63
C GLY A 97 -5.89 -7.02 11.79
N GLY A 98 -4.71 -6.41 11.78
CA GLY A 98 -3.59 -6.82 10.92
C GLY A 98 -3.50 -6.04 9.60
N GLU A 99 -4.51 -5.26 9.26
CA GLU A 99 -4.58 -4.38 8.10
C GLU A 99 -4.17 -2.95 8.49
N GLU A 100 -3.71 -2.17 7.53
CA GLU A 100 -3.45 -0.73 7.69
C GLU A 100 -4.57 0.08 7.05
N GLU A 101 -5.25 0.92 7.84
CA GLU A 101 -6.37 1.75 7.40
C GLU A 101 -5.92 3.19 7.18
N PHE A 102 -6.15 3.73 5.99
CA PHE A 102 -5.95 5.13 5.63
C PHE A 102 -7.31 5.83 5.57
N ARG A 103 -7.63 6.61 6.60
CA ARG A 103 -8.83 7.43 6.62
C ARG A 103 -8.51 8.84 6.14
N VAL A 104 -9.21 9.27 5.09
CA VAL A 104 -9.04 10.59 4.48
C VAL A 104 -10.33 11.39 4.58
N GLN A 105 -10.21 12.66 4.96
CA GLN A 105 -11.29 13.65 4.95
C GLN A 105 -10.90 14.84 4.10
N ILE A 106 -11.72 15.17 3.13
CA ILE A 106 -11.48 16.27 2.19
C ILE A 106 -12.60 17.32 2.26
N ARG A 107 -12.25 18.49 1.73
CA ARG A 107 -13.19 19.54 1.35
C ARG A 107 -12.99 19.92 -0.11
N THR A 108 -14.06 20.03 -0.90
CA THR A 108 -13.95 20.46 -2.30
C THR A 108 -13.49 21.92 -2.39
N LEU A 109 -12.68 22.26 -3.40
CA LEU A 109 -12.26 23.63 -3.68
C LEU A 109 -13.38 24.43 -4.36
N ASP A 110 -14.29 23.73 -5.05
CA ASP A 110 -15.45 24.37 -5.66
C ASP A 110 -16.62 24.36 -4.68
N ALA A 111 -17.30 25.49 -4.59
CA ALA A 111 -18.57 25.57 -3.86
C ALA A 111 -19.66 24.72 -4.55
N VAL A 112 -20.71 24.38 -3.82
CA VAL A 112 -21.84 23.53 -4.27
C VAL A 112 -22.65 24.17 -5.44
N GLY A 113 -22.07 25.17 -6.10
CA GLY A 113 -22.62 25.85 -7.24
C GLY A 113 -23.31 27.17 -6.89
N SER A 114 -23.51 28.00 -7.90
CA SER A 114 -24.32 29.22 -7.77
C SER A 114 -25.77 28.82 -7.51
N SER A 115 -26.06 28.52 -6.25
CA SER A 115 -27.42 28.22 -5.81
C SER A 115 -28.24 29.52 -5.87
N LEU A 116 -29.49 29.40 -6.37
CA LEU A 116 -30.46 30.47 -6.27
C LEU A 116 -31.01 30.64 -4.82
N ILE A 117 -30.44 29.84 -3.89
CA ILE A 117 -30.73 29.94 -2.47
C ILE A 117 -29.67 30.84 -1.84
N PRO A 118 -30.00 32.05 -1.39
CA PRO A 118 -29.07 32.95 -0.75
C PRO A 118 -28.40 32.29 0.47
N GLY A 119 -27.04 32.43 0.59
CA GLY A 119 -26.27 31.89 1.70
C GLY A 119 -25.72 30.46 1.49
N THR A 120 -25.81 29.92 0.29
CA THR A 120 -25.21 28.63 -0.06
C THR A 120 -24.05 28.75 -1.06
N GLU A 121 -23.72 29.97 -1.48
CA GLU A 121 -22.71 30.26 -2.51
C GLU A 121 -21.30 29.83 -2.08
N ASP A 122 -21.02 29.87 -0.78
CA ASP A 122 -19.72 29.53 -0.19
C ASP A 122 -19.68 28.13 0.47
N GLN A 123 -20.69 27.30 0.22
CA GLN A 123 -20.70 25.96 0.80
C GLN A 123 -19.90 24.97 -0.04
N HIS A 124 -18.93 24.33 0.60
CA HIS A 124 -18.09 23.29 0.03
C HIS A 124 -18.56 21.91 0.52
N ALA A 125 -18.45 20.91 -0.35
CA ALA A 125 -18.74 19.54 0.07
C ALA A 125 -17.57 19.00 0.92
N VAL A 126 -17.91 18.27 1.98
CA VAL A 126 -16.98 17.50 2.79
C VAL A 126 -17.30 16.02 2.57
N ALA A 127 -16.26 15.24 2.32
CA ALA A 127 -16.38 13.79 2.15
C ALA A 127 -15.29 13.08 2.94
N THR A 128 -15.55 11.81 3.24
CA THR A 128 -14.62 10.93 3.95
C THR A 128 -14.57 9.60 3.23
N ALA A 129 -13.36 9.06 3.08
CA ALA A 129 -13.14 7.71 2.57
C ALA A 129 -12.12 6.99 3.44
N THR A 130 -12.16 5.67 3.42
CA THR A 130 -11.16 4.82 4.06
C THR A 130 -10.68 3.79 3.05
N ALA A 131 -9.37 3.70 2.87
CA ALA A 131 -8.73 2.62 2.13
C ALA A 131 -7.98 1.71 3.11
N VAL A 132 -7.91 0.44 2.77
CA VAL A 132 -7.23 -0.59 3.57
C VAL A 132 -6.14 -1.20 2.74
N LEU A 133 -4.97 -1.35 3.35
CA LEU A 133 -3.84 -2.14 2.87
C LEU A 133 -3.80 -3.44 3.66
N GLU A 134 -4.00 -4.55 2.98
CA GLU A 134 -4.04 -5.90 3.55
C GLU A 134 -2.83 -6.71 3.08
N PRO A 135 -1.97 -7.21 4.00
CA PRO A 135 -0.89 -8.13 3.68
C PRO A 135 -1.43 -9.46 3.12
N ARG A 136 -0.77 -9.96 2.06
CA ARG A 136 -1.15 -11.21 1.38
C ARG A 136 -0.09 -12.31 1.53
N CYS A 137 1.07 -11.95 2.07
CA CYS A 137 2.20 -12.86 2.18
C CYS A 137 2.52 -13.22 3.62
N SER A 138 3.00 -14.43 3.81
CA SER A 138 3.66 -14.91 5.02
C SER A 138 5.02 -15.49 4.67
N PHE A 139 5.95 -15.42 5.61
CA PHE A 139 7.27 -16.02 5.48
C PHE A 139 7.51 -16.93 6.68
N ASP A 140 7.79 -18.20 6.38
CA ASP A 140 8.21 -19.19 7.34
C ASP A 140 9.64 -19.63 6.98
N ALA A 141 10.61 -19.21 7.79
CA ALA A 141 12.00 -19.58 7.58
C ALA A 141 12.14 -21.10 7.60
N PRO A 142 12.81 -21.72 6.58
CA PRO A 142 13.07 -23.14 6.61
C PRO A 142 13.93 -23.49 7.84
N GLU A 143 13.60 -24.64 8.49
CA GLU A 143 14.40 -25.10 9.63
C GLU A 143 15.86 -25.28 9.19
N PRO A 144 16.83 -24.76 9.97
CA PRO A 144 18.24 -24.90 9.64
C PRO A 144 18.60 -26.38 9.51
N THR A 145 19.03 -26.77 8.31
CA THR A 145 19.55 -28.12 8.09
C THR A 145 20.76 -28.33 9.00
N PRO A 146 20.77 -29.35 9.87
CA PRO A 146 21.91 -29.58 10.73
C PRO A 146 23.17 -29.77 9.86
N PRO A 147 24.31 -29.16 10.23
CA PRO A 147 25.54 -29.29 9.48
C PRO A 147 25.87 -30.75 9.28
N PRO A 148 26.31 -31.18 8.09
CA PRO A 148 26.73 -32.56 7.87
C PRO A 148 27.73 -32.93 8.94
N THR A 149 27.49 -34.01 9.66
CA THR A 149 28.38 -34.54 10.68
C THR A 149 29.71 -34.81 9.99
N ALA A 150 30.72 -33.98 10.27
CA ALA A 150 32.06 -34.20 9.73
C ALA A 150 32.53 -35.57 10.21
N ASP A 151 32.62 -36.52 9.27
CA ASP A 151 33.26 -37.78 9.52
C ASP A 151 34.68 -37.47 10.01
N THR A 152 35.00 -37.91 11.20
CA THR A 152 36.29 -37.72 11.83
C THR A 152 37.36 -38.29 10.90
N PRO A 153 38.29 -37.45 10.33
CA PRO A 153 39.33 -37.97 9.47
C PRO A 153 40.29 -38.83 10.32
N THR A 154 40.39 -40.08 9.94
CA THR A 154 41.47 -40.96 10.41
C THR A 154 42.79 -40.31 10.06
N PRO A 155 43.77 -40.14 11.00
CA PRO A 155 45.04 -39.50 10.71
C PRO A 155 45.90 -40.41 9.82
N THR A 156 45.95 -40.11 8.52
CA THR A 156 46.96 -40.67 7.60
C THR A 156 47.99 -39.61 7.33
N ASN A 157 49.21 -39.86 7.74
CA ASN A 157 50.41 -39.07 7.50
C ASN A 157 50.60 -38.77 6.01
N SER A 158 51.06 -37.57 5.75
CA SER A 158 51.95 -37.12 4.67
C SER A 158 51.37 -36.10 3.69
N ALA A 159 52.24 -35.11 3.50
CA ALA A 159 52.26 -34.08 2.47
C ALA A 159 51.28 -32.90 2.67
N THR A 160 51.90 -31.76 2.94
CA THR A 160 51.28 -30.43 2.91
C THR A 160 50.80 -30.17 1.49
N PRO A 161 49.49 -30.12 1.22
CA PRO A 161 48.95 -29.57 -0.02
C PRO A 161 48.89 -28.05 0.12
N GLU A 162 49.32 -27.36 -0.90
CA GLU A 162 49.08 -25.94 -1.14
C GLU A 162 47.58 -25.65 -1.04
N PRO A 163 47.11 -24.60 -0.34
CA PRO A 163 45.70 -24.33 -0.22
C PRO A 163 45.11 -24.00 -1.59
N THR A 164 44.39 -24.94 -2.16
CA THR A 164 43.52 -24.71 -3.29
C THR A 164 42.43 -23.71 -2.84
N PRO A 165 42.17 -22.59 -3.56
CA PRO A 165 41.11 -21.68 -3.19
C PRO A 165 39.80 -22.46 -3.19
N THR A 166 39.18 -22.58 -2.01
CA THR A 166 37.83 -23.14 -1.86
C THR A 166 36.88 -22.20 -2.61
N PRO A 167 36.10 -22.69 -3.60
CA PRO A 167 35.09 -21.85 -4.23
C PRO A 167 34.18 -21.28 -3.15
N SER A 168 33.95 -19.98 -3.23
CA SER A 168 32.92 -19.33 -2.36
C SER A 168 31.59 -20.06 -2.57
N PRO A 169 30.89 -20.46 -1.52
CA PRO A 169 29.59 -21.10 -1.71
C PRO A 169 28.70 -20.18 -2.53
N GLU A 170 28.06 -20.69 -3.57
CA GLU A 170 26.99 -19.99 -4.30
C GLU A 170 25.87 -19.68 -3.31
N PRO A 171 25.27 -18.48 -3.38
CA PRO A 171 24.16 -18.14 -2.51
C PRO A 171 22.97 -19.08 -2.76
N GLU A 172 22.47 -19.69 -1.69
CA GLU A 172 21.32 -20.61 -1.78
C GLU A 172 20.01 -19.83 -2.03
N PRO A 173 19.08 -20.39 -2.84
CA PRO A 173 17.77 -19.80 -3.03
C PRO A 173 16.98 -19.71 -1.71
N ILE A 174 16.31 -18.57 -1.49
CA ILE A 174 15.46 -18.35 -0.32
C ILE A 174 14.06 -18.90 -0.61
N THR A 175 13.59 -19.81 0.22
CA THR A 175 12.26 -20.45 0.14
C THR A 175 11.43 -20.13 1.38
N GLY A 176 10.12 -20.41 1.36
CA GLY A 176 9.22 -20.18 2.50
C GLY A 176 8.41 -18.91 2.43
N LEU A 177 8.57 -18.09 1.38
CA LEU A 177 7.65 -16.97 1.11
C LEU A 177 6.41 -17.52 0.40
N VAL A 178 5.24 -17.31 0.99
CA VAL A 178 3.94 -17.72 0.44
C VAL A 178 3.02 -16.52 0.35
N CYS A 179 2.53 -16.20 -0.85
CA CYS A 179 1.59 -15.12 -1.09
C CYS A 179 0.29 -15.69 -1.67
N ASP A 180 -0.84 -15.56 -0.99
CA ASP A 180 -2.14 -16.14 -1.38
C ASP A 180 -2.07 -17.64 -1.72
N GLY A 181 -1.25 -18.39 -0.99
CA GLY A 181 -1.07 -19.84 -1.20
C GLY A 181 -0.15 -20.19 -2.38
N VAL A 182 0.48 -19.21 -3.01
CA VAL A 182 1.52 -19.40 -4.03
C VAL A 182 2.89 -19.30 -3.38
N GLU A 183 3.68 -20.36 -3.49
CA GLU A 183 5.08 -20.35 -3.01
C GLU A 183 5.99 -19.58 -3.98
N TRP A 184 6.83 -18.73 -3.40
CA TRP A 184 7.85 -17.98 -4.11
C TRP A 184 9.23 -18.46 -3.68
N THR A 185 10.09 -18.71 -4.68
CA THR A 185 11.52 -18.98 -4.48
C THR A 185 12.31 -17.79 -4.99
N ILE A 186 13.07 -17.16 -4.10
CA ILE A 186 13.91 -16.02 -4.43
C ILE A 186 15.30 -16.54 -4.71
N ASP A 187 15.68 -16.61 -5.97
CA ASP A 187 17.01 -16.99 -6.43
C ASP A 187 17.87 -15.72 -6.52
N PRO A 188 18.97 -15.60 -5.75
CA PRO A 188 19.84 -14.42 -5.80
C PRO A 188 20.48 -14.17 -7.17
N GLU A 189 20.62 -15.19 -8.02
CA GLU A 189 21.20 -15.07 -9.34
C GLU A 189 20.19 -14.73 -10.45
N ASP A 190 18.94 -15.14 -10.30
CA ASP A 190 17.82 -14.84 -11.24
C ASP A 190 16.53 -14.56 -10.45
N PRO A 191 16.45 -13.42 -9.73
CA PRO A 191 15.33 -13.15 -8.84
C PRO A 191 14.05 -12.89 -9.64
N ARG A 192 13.12 -13.82 -9.53
CA ARG A 192 11.70 -13.58 -9.84
C ARG A 192 11.03 -13.12 -8.57
N LEU A 193 10.70 -11.83 -8.54
CA LEU A 193 10.18 -11.19 -7.33
C LEU A 193 8.68 -10.92 -7.47
N PRO A 194 7.91 -11.04 -6.38
CA PRO A 194 6.51 -10.65 -6.38
C PRO A 194 6.36 -9.16 -6.63
N ASP A 195 5.30 -8.81 -7.35
CA ASP A 195 4.88 -7.43 -7.52
C ASP A 195 4.25 -6.87 -6.24
N ALA A 196 4.12 -5.54 -6.15
CA ALA A 196 3.45 -4.90 -5.02
C ALA A 196 2.01 -5.40 -4.82
N ALA A 197 1.31 -5.78 -5.91
CA ALA A 197 -0.03 -6.34 -5.85
C ALA A 197 -0.06 -7.80 -5.41
N ASP A 198 1.05 -8.53 -5.53
CA ASP A 198 1.16 -9.88 -4.98
C ASP A 198 1.40 -9.83 -3.47
N LEU A 199 2.14 -8.82 -2.99
CA LEU A 199 2.45 -8.64 -1.58
C LEU A 199 1.27 -8.07 -0.77
N PHE A 200 0.47 -7.17 -1.38
CA PHE A 200 -0.60 -6.45 -0.68
C PHE A 200 -1.82 -6.19 -1.57
N THR A 201 -2.99 -6.32 -0.98
CA THR A 201 -4.25 -5.81 -1.56
C THR A 201 -4.56 -4.42 -1.02
N VAL A 202 -5.02 -3.53 -1.91
CA VAL A 202 -5.56 -2.21 -1.56
C VAL A 202 -7.01 -2.14 -1.99
N ARG A 203 -7.90 -1.75 -1.07
CA ARG A 203 -9.35 -1.62 -1.33
C ARG A 203 -9.96 -0.50 -0.51
N LEU A 204 -11.05 0.07 -1.01
CA LEU A 204 -11.91 0.95 -0.22
C LEU A 204 -12.78 0.12 0.71
N VAL A 205 -13.10 0.72 1.87
CA VAL A 205 -14.08 0.20 2.82
C VAL A 205 -15.09 1.29 3.18
N ASP A 206 -16.34 0.88 3.42
CA ASP A 206 -17.46 1.76 3.79
C ASP A 206 -17.41 2.17 5.27
#